data_47532853540cbdcd658f79dcc2fee4a2
#
_entry.id   47532853540cbdcd658f79dcc2fee4a2
#
_cell.length_a   1.000
_cell.length_b   1.000
_cell.length_c   1.000
_cell.angle_alpha   90.00
_cell.angle_beta   90.00
_cell.angle_gamma   90.00
#
_symmetry.space_group_name_H-M   'P 1'
#
loop_
_entity.id
_entity.type
_entity.pdbx_description
1 polymer ?
#
loop_
_entity_poly.entity_id
_entity_poly.type
_entity_poly.pdbx_seq_one_letter_code
_entity_poly.pdbx_strand_id
1 'polypeptide(L)'
;MEKELDVLQRIIKRRRSIFPVSFTQEEIPVEAIETILESANYAPTHKKTEPWRFSVFRKGGKTRLGQELANAYKANTPEESFLQKKYDSFGVKFEQASCVIVLKAQLHPALLPEWEEVAALACAVQNMALTAEALNIGAYWSSPGPVAKMREFLDLQPDEQVYGVFYMGYHNAPAAEAKRTPIAQKVKWIEE
;
A
#
# COMPACT_ATOMS: atom_id res chain seq x y z
N MET A 1 4.59 29.14 -15.87
CA MET A 1 4.82 27.96 -14.99
C MET A 1 3.58 27.70 -14.18
N GLU A 2 3.13 26.46 -14.11
CA GLU A 2 2.04 26.05 -13.22
C GLU A 2 2.47 26.30 -11.77
N LYS A 3 1.56 26.81 -10.92
CA LYS A 3 1.89 27.06 -9.51
C LYS A 3 2.03 25.73 -8.75
N GLU A 4 2.91 25.66 -7.77
CA GLU A 4 3.14 24.43 -6.97
C GLU A 4 1.83 23.87 -6.37
N LEU A 5 0.95 24.75 -5.91
CA LEU A 5 -0.37 24.37 -5.40
C LEU A 5 -1.23 23.68 -6.46
N ASP A 6 -1.21 24.16 -7.70
CA ASP A 6 -2.02 23.59 -8.79
C ASP A 6 -1.51 22.18 -9.15
N VAL A 7 -0.18 22.00 -9.20
CA VAL A 7 0.46 20.70 -9.42
C VAL A 7 0.05 19.70 -8.31
N LEU A 8 0.21 20.12 -7.05
CA LEU A 8 -0.11 19.29 -5.89
C LEU A 8 -1.59 18.89 -5.89
N GLN A 9 -2.50 19.84 -6.07
CA GLN A 9 -3.93 19.57 -6.12
C GLN A 9 -4.32 18.64 -7.27
N ARG A 10 -3.70 18.80 -8.44
CA ARG A 10 -3.93 17.94 -9.60
C ARG A 10 -3.55 16.51 -9.29
N ILE A 11 -2.37 16.25 -8.70
CA ILE A 11 -1.91 14.90 -8.34
C ILE A 11 -2.86 14.30 -7.30
N ILE A 12 -3.19 15.02 -6.22
CA ILE A 12 -4.11 14.55 -5.17
C ILE A 12 -5.48 14.19 -5.75
N LYS A 13 -6.04 15.06 -6.61
CA LYS A 13 -7.36 14.84 -7.21
C LYS A 13 -7.37 13.71 -8.24
N ARG A 14 -6.26 13.49 -8.95
CA ARG A 14 -6.13 12.45 -9.98
C ARG A 14 -5.88 11.06 -9.40
N ARG A 15 -5.10 10.96 -8.33
CA ARG A 15 -4.73 9.67 -7.73
C ARG A 15 -5.94 8.79 -7.41
N ARG A 16 -5.91 7.56 -7.89
CA ARG A 16 -6.90 6.50 -7.64
C ARG A 16 -6.23 5.21 -7.20
N SER A 17 -7.02 4.32 -6.59
CA SER A 17 -6.64 2.93 -6.43
C SER A 17 -6.79 2.23 -7.78
N ILE A 18 -5.67 1.83 -8.37
CA ILE A 18 -5.62 1.09 -9.62
C ILE A 18 -5.35 -0.37 -9.30
N PHE A 19 -6.28 -1.24 -9.67
CA PHE A 19 -6.20 -2.66 -9.33
C PHE A 19 -5.28 -3.43 -10.30
N PRO A 20 -4.62 -4.51 -9.84
CA PRO A 20 -3.70 -5.29 -10.67
C PRO A 20 -4.25 -5.76 -12.01
N VAL A 21 -5.54 -6.04 -12.10
CA VAL A 21 -6.21 -6.44 -13.35
C VAL A 21 -6.06 -5.40 -14.48
N SER A 22 -5.79 -4.14 -14.14
CA SER A 22 -5.58 -3.04 -15.09
C SER A 22 -4.10 -2.76 -15.38
N PHE A 23 -3.19 -3.48 -14.73
CA PHE A 23 -1.76 -3.27 -14.93
C PHE A 23 -1.30 -3.87 -16.25
N THR A 24 -0.29 -3.23 -16.84
CA THR A 24 0.46 -3.76 -17.99
C THR A 24 1.57 -4.70 -17.51
N GLN A 25 2.20 -5.42 -18.45
CA GLN A 25 3.35 -6.27 -18.15
C GLN A 25 4.68 -5.48 -18.12
N GLU A 26 4.63 -4.17 -18.28
CA GLU A 26 5.81 -3.31 -18.25
C GLU A 26 6.42 -3.27 -16.85
N GLU A 27 7.73 -3.48 -16.76
CA GLU A 27 8.45 -3.43 -15.48
C GLU A 27 8.69 -1.98 -15.04
N ILE A 28 8.42 -1.69 -13.78
CA ILE A 28 8.80 -0.43 -13.14
C ILE A 28 10.31 -0.47 -12.88
N PRO A 29 11.10 0.53 -13.35
CA PRO A 29 12.51 0.65 -13.03
C PRO A 29 12.78 0.72 -11.53
N VAL A 30 13.94 0.21 -11.10
CA VAL A 30 14.32 0.20 -9.66
C VAL A 30 14.35 1.62 -9.11
N GLU A 31 14.89 2.55 -9.85
CA GLU A 31 15.04 3.96 -9.50
C GLU A 31 13.69 4.64 -9.24
N ALA A 32 12.65 4.26 -9.99
CA ALA A 32 11.30 4.76 -9.74
C ALA A 32 10.72 4.19 -8.44
N ILE A 33 10.97 2.90 -8.15
CA ILE A 33 10.56 2.27 -6.89
C ILE A 33 11.29 2.92 -5.71
N GLU A 34 12.59 3.17 -5.82
CA GLU A 34 13.39 3.86 -4.81
C GLU A 34 12.89 5.28 -4.56
N THR A 35 12.55 6.04 -5.61
CA THR A 35 11.94 7.37 -5.50
C THR A 35 10.62 7.33 -4.73
N ILE A 36 9.77 6.32 -5.01
CA ILE A 36 8.51 6.11 -4.30
C ILE A 36 8.76 5.78 -2.83
N LEU A 37 9.70 4.88 -2.54
CA LEU A 37 10.06 4.51 -1.18
C LEU A 37 10.66 5.68 -0.39
N GLU A 38 11.54 6.47 -1.02
CA GLU A 38 12.15 7.64 -0.40
C GLU A 38 11.08 8.67 0.02
N SER A 39 10.02 8.83 -0.77
CA SER A 39 8.93 9.75 -0.41
C SER A 39 8.23 9.40 0.90
N ALA A 40 8.27 8.12 1.32
CA ALA A 40 7.73 7.67 2.59
C ALA A 40 8.47 8.26 3.78
N ASN A 41 9.79 8.48 3.68
CA ASN A 41 10.63 9.04 4.75
C ASN A 41 10.25 10.46 5.16
N TYR A 42 9.51 11.17 4.31
CA TYR A 42 9.04 12.54 4.59
C TYR A 42 7.65 12.58 5.25
N ALA A 43 7.13 11.43 5.69
CA ALA A 43 5.89 11.39 6.45
C ALA A 43 6.10 11.94 7.88
N PRO A 44 5.07 12.57 8.47
CA PRO A 44 5.14 12.99 9.86
C PRO A 44 5.17 11.76 10.79
N THR A 45 5.96 11.84 11.85
CA THR A 45 6.07 10.79 12.85
C THR A 45 6.21 11.40 14.25
N HIS A 46 5.48 10.89 15.24
CA HIS A 46 5.61 11.31 16.63
C HIS A 46 6.87 10.72 17.24
N LYS A 47 7.56 11.49 18.08
CA LYS A 47 8.82 11.09 18.76
C LYS A 47 9.90 10.55 17.82
N LYS A 48 9.80 10.81 16.52
CA LYS A 48 10.76 10.35 15.51
C LYS A 48 10.95 8.83 15.50
N THR A 49 9.88 8.06 15.72
CA THR A 49 9.95 6.59 15.69
C THR A 49 10.12 6.05 14.27
N GLU A 50 9.69 6.81 13.25
CA GLU A 50 9.79 6.40 11.83
C GLU A 50 9.39 4.93 11.66
N PRO A 51 8.14 4.57 11.99
CA PRO A 51 7.76 3.17 12.21
C PRO A 51 7.69 2.34 10.94
N TRP A 52 7.62 2.98 9.76
CA TRP A 52 7.44 2.31 8.49
C TRP A 52 8.60 1.37 8.16
N ARG A 53 8.25 0.15 7.76
CA ARG A 53 9.17 -0.88 7.26
C ARG A 53 8.57 -1.48 5.99
N PHE A 54 9.40 -1.68 4.99
CA PHE A 54 8.97 -2.14 3.68
C PHE A 54 9.73 -3.39 3.26
N SER A 55 9.02 -4.38 2.71
CA SER A 55 9.64 -5.50 2.01
C SER A 55 9.20 -5.46 0.56
N VAL A 56 10.14 -5.30 -0.37
CA VAL A 56 9.89 -5.11 -1.79
C VAL A 56 10.02 -6.44 -2.53
N PHE A 57 8.96 -6.84 -3.24
CA PHE A 57 8.91 -8.07 -4.01
C PHE A 57 8.78 -7.77 -5.49
N ARG A 58 9.70 -8.29 -6.28
CA ARG A 58 9.74 -8.20 -7.75
C ARG A 58 9.99 -9.56 -8.37
N LYS A 59 9.73 -9.68 -9.68
CA LYS A 59 10.02 -10.92 -10.45
C LYS A 59 9.49 -12.15 -9.72
N GLY A 60 10.29 -13.22 -9.61
CA GLY A 60 9.92 -14.43 -8.89
C GLY A 60 9.57 -14.26 -7.41
N GLY A 61 10.04 -13.19 -6.77
CA GLY A 61 9.66 -12.84 -5.40
C GLY A 61 8.17 -12.57 -5.25
N LYS A 62 7.53 -11.92 -6.21
CA LYS A 62 6.06 -11.68 -6.21
C LYS A 62 5.28 -12.98 -6.26
N THR A 63 5.67 -13.88 -7.16
CA THR A 63 5.02 -15.20 -7.31
C THR A 63 5.11 -15.97 -6.01
N ARG A 64 6.29 -15.99 -5.39
CA ARG A 64 6.50 -16.64 -4.09
C ARG A 64 5.63 -15.99 -2.98
N LEU A 65 5.58 -14.67 -2.90
CA LEU A 65 4.73 -13.97 -1.92
C LEU A 65 3.25 -14.29 -2.13
N GLY A 66 2.78 -14.32 -3.39
CA GLY A 66 1.41 -14.67 -3.74
C GLY A 66 1.05 -16.10 -3.33
N GLN A 67 1.95 -17.05 -3.56
CA GLN A 67 1.77 -18.45 -3.16
C GLN A 67 1.73 -18.61 -1.64
N GLU A 68 2.62 -17.95 -0.91
CA GLU A 68 2.63 -18.00 0.56
C GLU A 68 1.37 -17.36 1.15
N LEU A 69 0.86 -16.28 0.57
CA LEU A 69 -0.40 -15.68 0.99
C LEU A 69 -1.59 -16.61 0.74
N ALA A 70 -1.61 -17.31 -0.40
CA ALA A 70 -2.61 -18.33 -0.70
C ALA A 70 -2.56 -19.48 0.31
N ASN A 71 -1.35 -19.97 0.61
CA ASN A 71 -1.12 -21.02 1.60
C ASN A 71 -1.58 -20.58 3.00
N ALA A 72 -1.24 -19.35 3.42
CA ALA A 72 -1.69 -18.79 4.68
C ALA A 72 -3.22 -18.64 4.74
N TYR A 73 -3.87 -18.26 3.63
CA TYR A 73 -5.34 -18.25 3.55
C TYR A 73 -5.92 -19.65 3.75
N LYS A 74 -5.39 -20.66 3.05
CA LYS A 74 -5.86 -22.05 3.16
C LYS A 74 -5.68 -22.58 4.58
N ALA A 75 -4.52 -22.37 5.19
CA ALA A 75 -4.19 -22.87 6.52
C ALA A 75 -5.01 -22.21 7.65
N ASN A 76 -5.51 -20.99 7.45
CA ASN A 76 -6.22 -20.22 8.46
C ASN A 76 -7.72 -20.01 8.15
N THR A 77 -8.27 -20.72 7.17
CA THR A 77 -9.69 -20.63 6.80
C THR A 77 -10.36 -21.98 7.05
N PRO A 78 -11.42 -22.05 7.86
CA PRO A 78 -12.22 -23.27 8.02
C PRO A 78 -12.70 -23.81 6.67
N GLU A 79 -12.81 -25.13 6.53
CA GLU A 79 -13.16 -25.78 5.28
C GLU A 79 -14.48 -25.27 4.68
N GLU A 80 -15.49 -25.06 5.53
CA GLU A 80 -16.80 -24.54 5.16
C GLU A 80 -16.77 -23.08 4.65
N SER A 81 -15.72 -22.33 4.98
CA SER A 81 -15.52 -20.92 4.57
C SER A 81 -14.46 -20.76 3.49
N PHE A 82 -13.80 -21.85 3.10
CA PHE A 82 -12.76 -21.81 2.09
C PHE A 82 -13.34 -21.62 0.69
N LEU A 83 -12.81 -20.66 -0.04
CA LEU A 83 -13.20 -20.38 -1.42
C LEU A 83 -12.01 -20.57 -2.36
N GLN A 84 -12.06 -21.59 -3.22
CA GLN A 84 -11.02 -21.87 -4.21
C GLN A 84 -10.71 -20.65 -5.07
N LYS A 85 -11.75 -19.95 -5.57
CA LYS A 85 -11.59 -18.71 -6.35
C LYS A 85 -10.78 -17.64 -5.62
N LYS A 86 -10.92 -17.52 -4.29
CA LYS A 86 -10.17 -16.56 -3.48
C LYS A 86 -8.71 -17.00 -3.35
N TYR A 87 -8.48 -18.29 -3.12
CA TYR A 87 -7.14 -18.88 -3.11
C TYR A 87 -6.39 -18.58 -4.41
N ASP A 88 -7.01 -18.90 -5.56
CA ASP A 88 -6.41 -18.71 -6.88
C ASP A 88 -6.17 -17.21 -7.19
N SER A 89 -7.04 -16.33 -6.69
CA SER A 89 -6.93 -14.88 -6.92
C SER A 89 -5.67 -14.25 -6.31
N PHE A 90 -5.06 -14.85 -5.29
CA PHE A 90 -3.82 -14.35 -4.74
C PHE A 90 -2.69 -14.46 -5.77
N GLY A 91 -2.45 -15.63 -6.35
CA GLY A 91 -1.43 -15.80 -7.39
C GLY A 91 -1.58 -14.80 -8.53
N VAL A 92 -2.78 -14.72 -9.11
CA VAL A 92 -3.07 -13.85 -10.26
C VAL A 92 -2.74 -12.38 -10.00
N LYS A 93 -3.15 -11.82 -8.84
CA LYS A 93 -2.91 -10.41 -8.51
C LYS A 93 -1.41 -10.09 -8.39
N PHE A 94 -0.65 -11.00 -7.81
CA PHE A 94 0.79 -10.80 -7.64
C PHE A 94 1.54 -10.90 -8.97
N GLU A 95 1.11 -11.77 -9.88
CA GLU A 95 1.69 -11.90 -11.21
C GLU A 95 1.40 -10.66 -12.07
N GLN A 96 0.20 -10.10 -11.99
CA GLN A 96 -0.21 -8.91 -12.74
C GLN A 96 0.54 -7.64 -12.31
N ALA A 97 0.99 -7.56 -11.06
CA ALA A 97 1.74 -6.40 -10.57
C ALA A 97 3.20 -6.41 -11.07
N SER A 98 3.77 -5.26 -11.38
CA SER A 98 5.21 -5.12 -11.64
C SER A 98 6.02 -5.24 -10.34
N CYS A 99 5.50 -4.64 -9.27
CA CYS A 99 6.12 -4.64 -7.95
C CYS A 99 5.04 -4.75 -6.87
N VAL A 100 5.35 -5.45 -5.79
CA VAL A 100 4.51 -5.53 -4.58
C VAL A 100 5.35 -5.20 -3.36
N ILE A 101 4.88 -4.28 -2.54
CA ILE A 101 5.55 -3.88 -1.30
C ILE A 101 4.68 -4.33 -0.12
N VAL A 102 5.24 -5.12 0.78
CA VAL A 102 4.59 -5.42 2.07
C VAL A 102 4.80 -4.23 3.00
N LEU A 103 3.70 -3.70 3.50
CA LEU A 103 3.64 -2.56 4.40
C LEU A 103 3.67 -3.05 5.84
N LYS A 104 4.72 -2.68 6.56
CA LYS A 104 4.95 -3.07 7.95
C LYS A 104 5.18 -1.84 8.81
N ALA A 105 4.91 -1.94 10.10
CA ALA A 105 5.36 -0.98 11.08
C ALA A 105 6.13 -1.67 12.20
N GLN A 106 7.25 -1.09 12.61
CA GLN A 106 7.91 -1.37 13.87
C GLN A 106 7.20 -0.54 14.93
N LEU A 107 6.54 -1.21 15.88
CA LEU A 107 5.83 -0.55 16.95
C LEU A 107 6.73 -0.29 18.14
N HIS A 108 6.42 0.77 18.90
CA HIS A 108 7.12 1.16 20.12
C HIS A 108 6.14 1.31 21.28
N PRO A 109 5.54 0.21 21.78
CA PRO A 109 4.44 0.24 22.74
C PRO A 109 4.79 0.92 24.08
N ALA A 110 6.07 1.00 24.41
CA ALA A 110 6.56 1.74 25.59
C ALA A 110 6.58 3.28 25.39
N LEU A 111 6.47 3.74 24.14
CA LEU A 111 6.61 5.17 23.81
C LEU A 111 5.30 5.77 23.31
N LEU A 112 4.53 5.03 22.49
CA LEU A 112 3.38 5.53 21.75
C LEU A 112 2.26 4.48 21.70
N PRO A 113 1.00 4.92 21.66
CA PRO A 113 -0.09 4.02 21.31
C PRO A 113 0.01 3.61 19.82
N GLU A 114 -0.32 2.37 19.51
CA GLU A 114 -0.23 1.77 18.17
C GLU A 114 -0.86 2.63 17.07
N TRP A 115 -2.02 3.26 17.36
CA TRP A 115 -2.74 4.05 16.36
C TRP A 115 -1.92 5.23 15.79
N GLU A 116 -1.02 5.83 16.58
CA GLU A 116 -0.17 6.93 16.11
C GLU A 116 0.87 6.44 15.10
N GLU A 117 1.44 5.27 15.33
CA GLU A 117 2.42 4.67 14.44
C GLU A 117 1.77 4.12 13.17
N VAL A 118 0.55 3.59 13.28
CA VAL A 118 -0.28 3.23 12.12
C VAL A 118 -0.66 4.47 11.30
N ALA A 119 -0.99 5.58 11.95
CA ALA A 119 -1.26 6.84 11.26
C ALA A 119 -0.01 7.37 10.54
N ALA A 120 1.17 7.29 11.15
CA ALA A 120 2.43 7.65 10.51
C ALA A 120 2.72 6.78 9.28
N LEU A 121 2.54 5.44 9.38
CA LEU A 121 2.62 4.54 8.24
C LEU A 121 1.62 4.91 7.14
N ALA A 122 0.38 5.27 7.49
CA ALA A 122 -0.62 5.66 6.51
C ALA A 122 -0.24 6.96 5.78
N CYS A 123 0.36 7.93 6.47
CA CYS A 123 0.94 9.13 5.85
C CYS A 123 2.09 8.77 4.90
N ALA A 124 2.98 7.87 5.30
CA ALA A 124 4.07 7.39 4.45
C ALA A 124 3.54 6.71 3.18
N VAL A 125 2.55 5.84 3.29
CA VAL A 125 1.91 5.19 2.14
C VAL A 125 1.17 6.19 1.26
N GLN A 126 0.57 7.24 1.81
CA GLN A 126 -0.04 8.31 1.02
C GLN A 126 1.02 9.07 0.20
N ASN A 127 2.19 9.38 0.78
CA ASN A 127 3.30 9.97 0.02
C ASN A 127 3.74 9.06 -1.13
N MET A 128 3.92 7.77 -0.86
CA MET A 128 4.23 6.77 -1.90
C MET A 128 3.18 6.76 -3.02
N ALA A 129 1.90 6.80 -2.66
CA ALA A 129 0.80 6.76 -3.63
C ALA A 129 0.74 8.02 -4.50
N LEU A 130 1.04 9.20 -3.94
CA LEU A 130 1.10 10.46 -4.70
C LEU A 130 2.33 10.49 -5.62
N THR A 131 3.47 9.99 -5.16
CA THR A 131 4.69 9.87 -5.96
C THR A 131 4.51 8.89 -7.12
N ALA A 132 3.89 7.73 -6.86
CA ALA A 132 3.54 6.77 -7.90
C ALA A 132 2.63 7.42 -8.97
N GLU A 133 1.58 8.15 -8.56
CA GLU A 133 0.69 8.89 -9.45
C GLU A 133 1.43 9.95 -10.29
N ALA A 134 2.40 10.66 -9.69
CA ALA A 134 3.22 11.63 -10.39
C ALA A 134 4.11 10.98 -11.48
N LEU A 135 4.51 9.73 -11.26
CA LEU A 135 5.28 8.90 -12.19
C LEU A 135 4.39 8.11 -13.18
N ASN A 136 3.08 8.34 -13.20
CA ASN A 136 2.08 7.57 -13.97
C ASN A 136 2.09 6.05 -13.65
N ILE A 137 2.44 5.70 -12.43
CA ILE A 137 2.39 4.34 -11.91
C ILE A 137 1.11 4.17 -11.10
N GLY A 138 0.29 3.20 -11.49
CA GLY A 138 -0.90 2.81 -10.75
C GLY A 138 -0.52 2.11 -9.46
N ALA A 139 -1.24 2.41 -8.37
CA ALA A 139 -0.99 1.79 -7.08
C ALA A 139 -2.28 1.45 -6.35
N TYR A 140 -2.22 0.40 -5.51
CA TYR A 140 -3.35 -0.06 -4.73
C TYR A 140 -2.89 -0.66 -3.40
N TRP A 141 -3.34 -0.09 -2.29
CA TRP A 141 -3.18 -0.68 -0.96
C TRP A 141 -4.30 -1.67 -0.68
N SER A 142 -3.93 -2.92 -0.41
CA SER A 142 -4.82 -4.01 0.00
C SER A 142 -4.38 -4.54 1.37
N SER A 143 -5.34 -4.91 2.20
CA SER A 143 -5.12 -5.50 3.53
C SER A 143 -5.71 -6.93 3.60
N PRO A 144 -5.14 -7.92 2.89
CA PRO A 144 -5.64 -9.29 2.96
C PRO A 144 -5.35 -9.87 4.33
N GLY A 145 -6.41 -10.37 5.03
CA GLY A 145 -6.30 -10.89 6.40
C GLY A 145 -5.16 -11.91 6.62
N PRO A 146 -4.91 -12.85 5.68
CA PRO A 146 -3.84 -13.84 5.85
C PRO A 146 -2.42 -13.27 5.92
N VAL A 147 -2.17 -12.05 5.41
CA VAL A 147 -0.81 -11.47 5.42
C VAL A 147 -0.24 -11.31 6.84
N ALA A 148 -1.10 -11.04 7.82
CA ALA A 148 -0.71 -10.94 9.23
C ALA A 148 -0.24 -12.28 9.83
N LYS A 149 -0.52 -13.41 9.17
CA LYS A 149 -0.14 -14.77 9.59
C LYS A 149 1.21 -15.23 9.01
N MET A 150 1.88 -14.39 8.22
CA MET A 150 3.09 -14.74 7.47
C MET A 150 4.37 -14.26 8.18
N ARG A 151 4.38 -14.24 9.52
CA ARG A 151 5.48 -13.69 10.33
C ARG A 151 6.85 -14.28 9.96
N GLU A 152 6.93 -15.61 9.89
CA GLU A 152 8.16 -16.34 9.56
C GLU A 152 8.63 -16.04 8.13
N PHE A 153 7.72 -16.15 7.14
CA PHE A 153 8.05 -15.86 5.74
C PHE A 153 8.53 -14.42 5.52
N LEU A 154 7.94 -13.46 6.25
CA LEU A 154 8.27 -12.03 6.15
C LEU A 154 9.42 -11.60 7.07
N ASP A 155 9.98 -12.54 7.84
CA ASP A 155 11.04 -12.29 8.83
C ASP A 155 10.72 -11.10 9.73
N LEU A 156 9.50 -11.13 10.33
CA LEU A 156 9.07 -10.03 11.18
C LEU A 156 9.83 -10.00 12.49
N GLN A 157 10.44 -8.87 12.79
CA GLN A 157 11.10 -8.62 14.07
C GLN A 157 10.05 -8.56 15.21
N PRO A 158 10.48 -8.67 16.49
CA PRO A 158 9.62 -8.36 17.63
C PRO A 158 8.96 -6.97 17.43
N ASP A 159 7.69 -6.86 17.76
CA ASP A 159 6.90 -5.64 17.61
C ASP A 159 6.71 -5.13 16.15
N GLU A 160 7.22 -5.83 15.15
CA GLU A 160 6.80 -5.59 13.76
C GLU A 160 5.43 -6.18 13.48
N GLN A 161 4.58 -5.40 12.83
CA GLN A 161 3.26 -5.82 12.35
C GLN A 161 3.07 -5.47 10.87
N VAL A 162 2.25 -6.29 10.18
CA VAL A 162 1.91 -6.09 8.76
C VAL A 162 0.55 -5.44 8.64
N TYR A 163 0.48 -4.35 7.87
CA TYR A 163 -0.73 -3.59 7.63
C TYR A 163 -1.26 -3.70 6.20
N GLY A 164 -0.64 -4.54 5.39
CA GLY A 164 -1.10 -4.87 4.06
C GLY A 164 -0.02 -4.97 3.01
N VAL A 165 -0.47 -4.93 1.76
CA VAL A 165 0.37 -4.99 0.57
C VAL A 165 0.03 -3.83 -0.37
N PHE A 166 1.05 -3.25 -0.98
CA PHE A 166 0.93 -2.15 -1.92
C PHE A 166 1.36 -2.66 -3.30
N TYR A 167 0.39 -2.84 -4.18
CA TYR A 167 0.62 -3.28 -5.55
C TYR A 167 0.94 -2.09 -6.43
N MET A 168 1.90 -2.23 -7.33
CA MET A 168 2.27 -1.20 -8.30
C MET A 168 2.44 -1.77 -9.70
N GLY A 169 2.08 -1.00 -10.71
CA GLY A 169 2.25 -1.32 -12.14
C GLY A 169 1.88 -0.15 -13.03
N TYR A 170 2.46 -0.06 -14.23
CA TYR A 170 1.91 0.79 -15.26
C TYR A 170 0.53 0.29 -15.66
N HIS A 171 -0.36 1.16 -16.12
CA HIS A 171 -1.76 0.77 -16.33
C HIS A 171 -2.42 1.51 -17.48
N ASN A 172 -3.45 0.87 -18.05
CA ASN A 172 -4.34 1.42 -19.07
C ASN A 172 -5.74 1.70 -18.51
N ALA A 173 -5.88 1.79 -17.18
CA ALA A 173 -7.16 2.10 -16.56
C ALA A 173 -7.65 3.49 -17.01
N PRO A 174 -8.93 3.64 -17.38
CA PRO A 174 -9.48 4.93 -17.74
C PRO A 174 -9.44 5.89 -16.56
N ALA A 175 -9.27 7.19 -16.86
CA ALA A 175 -9.39 8.22 -15.84
C ALA A 175 -10.78 8.17 -15.20
N ALA A 176 -10.83 8.12 -13.88
CA ALA A 176 -12.09 8.08 -13.13
C ALA A 176 -12.14 9.23 -12.13
N GLU A 177 -13.26 9.92 -12.09
CA GLU A 177 -13.48 10.95 -11.09
C GLU A 177 -13.72 10.36 -9.69
N ALA A 178 -13.18 11.03 -8.68
CA ALA A 178 -13.44 10.67 -7.30
C ALA A 178 -14.83 11.15 -6.87
N LYS A 179 -15.72 10.22 -6.62
CA LYS A 179 -16.99 10.55 -5.95
C LYS A 179 -16.72 10.76 -4.46
N ARG A 180 -16.90 11.98 -3.98
CA ARG A 180 -16.72 12.35 -2.57
C ARG A 180 -17.88 13.21 -2.10
N THR A 181 -18.30 12.99 -0.86
CA THR A 181 -19.19 13.92 -0.16
C THR A 181 -18.49 15.27 0.00
N PRO A 182 -19.17 16.39 -0.22
CA PRO A 182 -18.58 17.70 -0.05
C PRO A 182 -17.92 17.88 1.32
N ILE A 183 -16.76 18.52 1.35
CA ILE A 183 -16.00 18.73 2.60
C ILE A 183 -16.79 19.56 3.60
N ALA A 184 -17.62 20.50 3.14
CA ALA A 184 -18.47 21.32 4.00
C ALA A 184 -19.39 20.52 4.92
N GLN A 185 -19.77 19.28 4.52
CA GLN A 185 -20.59 18.39 5.35
C GLN A 185 -19.80 17.69 6.46
N LYS A 186 -18.48 17.86 6.50
CA LYS A 186 -17.55 17.18 7.42
C LYS A 186 -16.79 18.18 8.29
N VAL A 187 -17.08 19.47 8.15
CA VAL A 187 -16.39 20.55 8.86
C VAL A 187 -17.40 21.34 9.67
N LYS A 188 -17.10 21.59 10.91
CA LYS A 188 -17.78 22.54 11.77
C LYS A 188 -16.84 23.69 12.06
N TRP A 189 -17.21 24.90 11.67
CA TRP A 189 -16.49 26.10 12.01
C TRP A 189 -16.86 26.55 13.44
N ILE A 190 -15.89 26.89 14.25
CA ILE A 190 -16.05 27.39 15.61
C ILE A 190 -15.24 28.67 15.65
N GLU A 191 -15.93 29.78 15.75
CA GLU A 191 -15.35 31.13 15.63
C GLU A 191 -15.54 31.96 16.92
N GLU A 192 -16.16 31.38 17.97
CA GLU A 192 -16.41 32.00 19.29
C GLU A 192 -15.64 31.25 20.38
#